data_84bd50c871fb9bea6aaccb89a2544202
#
_entry.id   84bd50c871fb9bea6aaccb89a2544202
#
_cell.length_a   1.000
_cell.length_b   1.000
_cell.length_c   1.000
_cell.angle_alpha   90.00
_cell.angle_beta   90.00
_cell.angle_gamma   90.00
#
_symmetry.space_group_name_H-M   'P 1'
#
loop_
_entity.id
_entity.type
_entity.pdbx_description
1 polymer ?
#
loop_
_entity_poly.entity_id
_entity_poly.type
_entity_poly.pdbx_seq_one_letter_code
_entity_poly.pdbx_strand_id
1 'polypeptide(L)'
;DYHWIASWGTLLYGVSNILLFATKYVGEDVNGATRWIKLGPVQFQTAEIAKLAIILFIPSVIVKMGRNIKGWKSPLLLLFFGAVTAVLTWKFTNNLSSAMIIAGMTVVLIIVAHPWGTRIAIIGGIASVPAVIIIRSVAVQLAQSSDSFRWGRIQAWLNPESESSGKGYQIMQGLYAL
;
A
#
# COMPACT_ATOMS: atom_id res chain seq x y z
N ASP A 1 -2.88 -26.31 -7.13
CA ASP A 1 -1.56 -26.16 -7.75
C ASP A 1 -1.27 -24.66 -7.97
N TYR A 2 -0.24 -24.15 -7.27
CA TYR A 2 0.09 -22.72 -7.32
C TYR A 2 0.55 -22.25 -8.71
N HIS A 3 1.05 -23.13 -9.56
CA HIS A 3 1.48 -22.80 -10.92
C HIS A 3 0.30 -22.31 -11.76
N TRP A 4 -0.87 -22.91 -11.59
CA TRP A 4 -2.09 -22.46 -12.25
C TRP A 4 -2.48 -21.05 -11.79
N ILE A 5 -2.45 -20.79 -10.49
CA ILE A 5 -2.75 -19.47 -9.93
C ILE A 5 -1.72 -18.43 -10.40
N ALA A 6 -0.44 -18.79 -10.44
CA ALA A 6 0.65 -17.91 -10.89
C ALA A 6 0.53 -17.54 -12.37
N SER A 7 -0.03 -18.43 -13.22
CA SER A 7 -0.24 -18.13 -14.65
C SER A 7 -1.21 -16.98 -14.88
N TRP A 8 -2.16 -16.77 -13.98
CA TRP A 8 -3.12 -15.66 -14.01
C TRP A 8 -2.57 -14.34 -13.48
N GLY A 9 -1.38 -14.34 -12.87
CA GLY A 9 -0.80 -13.16 -12.23
C GLY A 9 -0.72 -11.94 -13.16
N THR A 10 -0.30 -12.14 -14.41
CA THR A 10 -0.20 -11.06 -15.40
C THR A 10 -1.57 -10.50 -15.81
N LEU A 11 -2.54 -11.39 -16.02
CA LEU A 11 -3.92 -10.99 -16.34
C LEU A 11 -4.55 -10.22 -15.17
N LEU A 12 -4.44 -10.77 -13.94
CA LEU A 12 -4.97 -10.14 -12.74
C LEU A 12 -4.34 -8.78 -12.49
N TYR A 13 -3.05 -8.62 -12.74
CA TYR A 13 -2.37 -7.34 -12.65
C TYR A 13 -2.95 -6.31 -13.62
N GLY A 14 -3.14 -6.68 -14.89
CA GLY A 14 -3.76 -5.81 -15.88
C GLY A 14 -5.19 -5.42 -15.51
N VAL A 15 -6.02 -6.42 -15.19
CA VAL A 15 -7.43 -6.22 -14.79
C VAL A 15 -7.52 -5.35 -13.54
N SER A 16 -6.69 -5.58 -12.52
CA SER A 16 -6.73 -4.80 -11.28
C SER A 16 -6.39 -3.33 -11.50
N ASN A 17 -5.39 -3.03 -12.36
CA ASN A 17 -5.04 -1.65 -12.68
C ASN A 17 -6.13 -0.95 -13.51
N ILE A 18 -6.81 -1.67 -14.42
CA ILE A 18 -7.98 -1.15 -15.14
C ILE A 18 -9.13 -0.88 -14.17
N LEU A 19 -9.40 -1.79 -13.21
CA LEU A 19 -10.43 -1.60 -12.20
C LEU A 19 -10.13 -0.40 -11.29
N LEU A 20 -8.87 -0.20 -10.89
CA LEU A 20 -8.46 0.99 -10.12
C LEU A 20 -8.74 2.27 -10.90
N PHE A 21 -8.43 2.29 -12.19
CA PHE A 21 -8.74 3.43 -13.05
C PHE A 21 -10.25 3.64 -13.18
N ALA A 22 -11.01 2.58 -13.41
CA ALA A 22 -12.47 2.60 -13.53
C ALA A 22 -13.17 3.08 -12.24
N THR A 23 -12.56 2.83 -11.06
CA THR A 23 -13.13 3.26 -9.77
C THR A 23 -13.38 4.76 -9.71
N LYS A 24 -12.57 5.56 -10.41
CA LYS A 24 -12.78 7.00 -10.48
C LYS A 24 -14.12 7.40 -11.13
N TYR A 25 -14.61 6.58 -12.07
CA TYR A 25 -15.79 6.90 -12.89
C TYR A 25 -17.06 6.17 -12.44
N VAL A 26 -16.89 4.96 -11.89
CA VAL A 26 -17.98 4.05 -11.53
C VAL A 26 -18.10 3.83 -10.03
N GLY A 27 -17.10 4.28 -9.25
CA GLY A 27 -17.06 4.05 -7.80
C GLY A 27 -18.09 4.89 -7.05
N GLU A 28 -18.66 4.30 -6.00
CA GLU A 28 -19.52 5.03 -5.05
C GLU A 28 -18.69 5.80 -4.04
N ASP A 29 -19.09 7.04 -3.78
CA ASP A 29 -18.52 7.87 -2.71
C ASP A 29 -19.07 7.41 -1.35
N VAL A 30 -18.17 6.82 -0.55
CA VAL A 30 -18.48 6.47 0.82
C VAL A 30 -17.55 7.26 1.74
N ASN A 31 -18.13 8.15 2.55
CA ASN A 31 -17.39 9.03 3.47
C ASN A 31 -16.32 9.92 2.79
N GLY A 32 -16.65 10.49 1.63
CA GLY A 32 -15.75 11.41 0.92
C GLY A 32 -14.61 10.74 0.15
N ALA A 33 -14.69 9.44 -0.12
CA ALA A 33 -13.72 8.74 -0.95
C ALA A 33 -14.36 7.63 -1.80
N THR A 34 -14.10 7.67 -3.08
CA THR A 34 -14.52 6.69 -4.08
C THR A 34 -13.65 5.44 -3.97
N ARG A 35 -14.06 4.44 -3.21
CA ARG A 35 -13.23 3.26 -2.92
C ARG A 35 -13.88 1.94 -3.31
N TRP A 36 -15.18 1.95 -3.50
CA TRP A 36 -16.00 0.77 -3.66
C TRP A 36 -16.67 0.76 -5.03
N ILE A 37 -16.68 -0.40 -5.67
CA ILE A 37 -17.51 -0.65 -6.86
C ILE A 37 -18.63 -1.59 -6.44
N LYS A 38 -19.84 -1.21 -6.79
CA LYS A 38 -21.04 -2.00 -6.53
C LYS A 38 -21.51 -2.67 -7.81
N LEU A 39 -21.61 -3.98 -7.77
CA LEU A 39 -22.13 -4.82 -8.85
C LEU A 39 -23.39 -5.55 -8.34
N GLY A 40 -24.54 -4.91 -8.48
CA GLY A 40 -25.79 -5.43 -7.92
C GLY A 40 -25.73 -5.53 -6.40
N PRO A 41 -25.97 -6.72 -5.78
CA PRO A 41 -25.91 -6.89 -4.34
C PRO A 41 -24.49 -6.98 -3.77
N VAL A 42 -23.48 -7.13 -4.61
CA VAL A 42 -22.09 -7.32 -4.19
C VAL A 42 -21.31 -6.00 -4.30
N GLN A 43 -20.66 -5.64 -3.20
CA GLN A 43 -19.77 -4.49 -3.12
C GLN A 43 -18.34 -4.95 -2.86
N PHE A 44 -17.37 -4.48 -3.64
CA PHE A 44 -15.97 -4.83 -3.46
C PHE A 44 -15.07 -3.61 -3.56
N GLN A 45 -13.95 -3.66 -2.85
CA GLN A 45 -12.94 -2.61 -2.87
C GLN A 45 -11.85 -2.96 -3.89
N THR A 46 -11.66 -2.11 -4.89
CA THR A 46 -10.69 -2.34 -5.96
C THR A 46 -9.24 -2.42 -5.47
N ALA A 47 -8.91 -1.69 -4.40
CA ALA A 47 -7.59 -1.77 -3.77
C ALA A 47 -7.28 -3.16 -3.17
N GLU A 48 -8.30 -3.91 -2.70
CA GLU A 48 -8.10 -5.29 -2.20
C GLU A 48 -7.72 -6.24 -3.35
N ILE A 49 -8.40 -6.10 -4.50
CA ILE A 49 -8.06 -6.86 -5.71
C ILE A 49 -6.64 -6.53 -6.18
N ALA A 50 -6.24 -5.25 -6.14
CA ALA A 50 -4.91 -4.82 -6.52
C ALA A 50 -3.81 -5.41 -5.62
N LYS A 51 -4.05 -5.53 -4.31
CA LYS A 51 -3.12 -6.19 -3.39
C LYS A 51 -2.93 -7.67 -3.75
N LEU A 52 -4.03 -8.40 -3.99
CA LEU A 52 -3.97 -9.79 -4.43
C LEU A 52 -3.24 -9.93 -5.76
N ALA A 53 -3.51 -9.03 -6.72
CA ALA A 53 -2.84 -9.04 -8.02
C ALA A 53 -1.33 -8.84 -7.89
N ILE A 54 -0.85 -7.94 -7.04
CA ILE A 54 0.59 -7.72 -6.80
C ILE A 54 1.25 -8.96 -6.19
N ILE A 55 0.60 -9.62 -5.20
CA ILE A 55 1.13 -10.83 -4.57
C ILE A 55 1.31 -11.96 -5.58
N LEU A 56 0.46 -12.05 -6.58
CA LEU A 56 0.55 -13.09 -7.62
C LEU A 56 1.46 -12.68 -8.77
N PHE A 57 1.41 -11.42 -9.18
CA PHE A 57 2.13 -10.91 -10.34
C PHE A 57 3.64 -10.81 -10.09
N ILE A 58 4.07 -10.17 -8.99
CA ILE A 58 5.50 -9.94 -8.72
C ILE A 58 6.28 -11.26 -8.66
N PRO A 59 5.85 -12.31 -7.90
CA PRO A 59 6.53 -13.60 -7.91
C PRO A 59 6.51 -14.27 -9.30
N SER A 60 5.42 -14.14 -10.05
CA SER A 60 5.36 -14.69 -11.42
C SER A 60 6.41 -14.08 -12.34
N VAL A 61 6.61 -12.75 -12.25
CA VAL A 61 7.67 -12.05 -12.99
C VAL A 61 9.04 -12.49 -12.52
N ILE A 62 9.26 -12.62 -11.21
CA ILE A 62 10.53 -13.09 -10.63
C ILE A 62 10.91 -14.47 -11.16
N VAL A 63 9.96 -15.41 -11.17
CA VAL A 63 10.19 -16.76 -11.72
C VAL A 63 10.54 -16.72 -13.20
N LYS A 64 9.84 -15.89 -14.00
CA LYS A 64 10.14 -15.71 -15.42
C LYS A 64 11.51 -15.07 -15.69
N MET A 65 11.98 -14.19 -14.79
CA MET A 65 13.32 -13.59 -14.88
C MET A 65 14.45 -14.60 -14.65
N GLY A 66 14.22 -15.66 -13.87
CA GLY A 66 15.21 -16.70 -13.58
C GLY A 66 16.55 -16.12 -13.13
N ARG A 67 17.65 -16.45 -13.85
CA ARG A 67 19.00 -15.94 -13.51
C ARG A 67 19.16 -14.43 -13.65
N ASN A 68 18.34 -13.78 -14.44
CA ASN A 68 18.40 -12.32 -14.68
C ASN A 68 18.00 -11.51 -13.45
N ILE A 69 17.41 -12.12 -12.44
CA ILE A 69 17.07 -11.45 -11.17
C ILE A 69 18.30 -10.88 -10.46
N LYS A 70 19.49 -11.48 -10.68
CA LYS A 70 20.76 -11.03 -10.08
C LYS A 70 21.21 -9.65 -10.59
N GLY A 71 20.65 -9.19 -11.70
CA GLY A 71 20.97 -7.87 -12.29
C GLY A 71 20.39 -6.73 -11.47
N TRP A 72 21.12 -5.62 -11.40
CA TRP A 72 20.69 -4.42 -10.69
C TRP A 72 19.41 -3.76 -11.27
N LYS A 73 19.09 -4.06 -12.54
CA LYS A 73 17.87 -3.56 -13.22
C LYS A 73 16.60 -4.30 -12.78
N SER A 74 16.74 -5.52 -12.28
CA SER A 74 15.59 -6.36 -11.90
C SER A 74 14.76 -5.75 -10.76
N PRO A 75 15.35 -5.31 -9.63
CA PRO A 75 14.57 -4.70 -8.57
C PRO A 75 13.92 -3.38 -9.00
N LEU A 76 14.55 -2.61 -9.90
CA LEU A 76 13.98 -1.38 -10.44
C LEU A 76 12.72 -1.65 -11.27
N LEU A 77 12.75 -2.69 -12.12
CA LEU A 77 11.61 -3.08 -12.93
C LEU A 77 10.44 -3.56 -12.03
N LEU A 78 10.73 -4.37 -11.01
CA LEU A 78 9.71 -4.85 -10.08
C LEU A 78 9.12 -3.69 -9.26
N LEU A 79 9.97 -2.77 -8.79
CA LEU A 79 9.53 -1.55 -8.11
C LEU A 79 8.66 -0.68 -9.01
N PHE A 80 8.98 -0.56 -10.29
CA PHE A 80 8.17 0.18 -11.24
C PHE A 80 6.74 -0.38 -11.32
N PHE A 81 6.57 -1.70 -11.45
CA PHE A 81 5.24 -2.31 -11.48
C PHE A 81 4.47 -2.09 -10.18
N GLY A 82 5.12 -2.25 -9.03
CA GLY A 82 4.50 -1.98 -7.73
C GLY A 82 4.15 -0.51 -7.55
N ALA A 83 5.03 0.41 -7.97
CA ALA A 83 4.81 1.84 -7.90
C ALA A 83 3.63 2.30 -8.76
N VAL A 84 3.50 1.77 -9.99
CA VAL A 84 2.36 2.06 -10.86
C VAL A 84 1.05 1.74 -10.15
N THR A 85 0.91 0.52 -9.61
CA THR A 85 -0.32 0.12 -8.90
C THR A 85 -0.54 0.94 -7.62
N ALA A 86 0.52 1.24 -6.86
CA ALA A 86 0.41 2.06 -5.65
C ALA A 86 -0.05 3.49 -5.97
N VAL A 87 0.50 4.12 -7.02
CA VAL A 87 0.11 5.47 -7.47
C VAL A 87 -1.32 5.48 -7.98
N LEU A 88 -1.74 4.48 -8.77
CA LEU A 88 -3.11 4.36 -9.24
C LEU A 88 -4.08 4.20 -8.05
N THR A 89 -3.74 3.35 -7.08
CA THR A 89 -4.53 3.19 -5.85
C THR A 89 -4.65 4.50 -5.10
N TRP A 90 -3.55 5.21 -4.87
CA TRP A 90 -3.59 6.49 -4.17
C TRP A 90 -4.43 7.52 -4.92
N LYS A 91 -4.17 7.70 -6.22
CA LYS A 91 -4.76 8.78 -7.02
C LYS A 91 -6.24 8.57 -7.31
N PHE A 92 -6.67 7.33 -7.60
CA PHE A 92 -8.03 7.05 -8.04
C PHE A 92 -8.96 6.60 -6.92
N THR A 93 -8.46 5.96 -5.88
CA THR A 93 -9.29 5.54 -4.74
C THR A 93 -9.13 6.44 -3.51
N ASN A 94 -8.26 7.45 -3.58
CA ASN A 94 -7.91 8.35 -2.47
C ASN A 94 -7.49 7.59 -1.19
N ASN A 95 -6.91 6.39 -1.36
CA ASN A 95 -6.55 5.47 -0.28
C ASN A 95 -5.03 5.34 -0.16
N LEU A 96 -4.43 6.27 0.59
CA LEU A 96 -2.99 6.29 0.84
C LEU A 96 -2.52 5.03 1.59
N SER A 97 -3.31 4.54 2.55
CA SER A 97 -2.94 3.37 3.35
C SER A 97 -2.78 2.12 2.49
N SER A 98 -3.74 1.84 1.60
CA SER A 98 -3.63 0.70 0.65
C SER A 98 -2.48 0.88 -0.34
N ALA A 99 -2.21 2.10 -0.79
CA ALA A 99 -1.07 2.38 -1.66
C ALA A 99 0.26 2.09 -0.96
N MET A 100 0.40 2.49 0.31
CA MET A 100 1.59 2.17 1.13
C MET A 100 1.75 0.67 1.36
N ILE A 101 0.65 -0.06 1.59
CA ILE A 101 0.68 -1.52 1.74
C ILE A 101 1.16 -2.16 0.44
N ILE A 102 0.63 -1.76 -0.72
CA ILE A 102 1.05 -2.28 -2.04
C ILE A 102 2.54 -2.03 -2.28
N ALA A 103 3.02 -0.82 -1.99
CA ALA A 103 4.44 -0.48 -2.10
C ALA A 103 5.30 -1.34 -1.15
N GLY A 104 4.88 -1.46 0.11
CA GLY A 104 5.56 -2.28 1.11
C GLY A 104 5.62 -3.76 0.72
N MET A 105 4.50 -4.33 0.27
CA MET A 105 4.44 -5.72 -0.23
C MET A 105 5.42 -5.93 -1.40
N THR A 106 5.46 -4.99 -2.35
CA THR A 106 6.40 -5.05 -3.48
C THR A 106 7.84 -5.07 -3.01
N VAL A 107 8.21 -4.19 -2.08
CA VAL A 107 9.57 -4.13 -1.51
C VAL A 107 9.91 -5.43 -0.79
N VAL A 108 9.01 -5.97 0.04
CA VAL A 108 9.24 -7.25 0.75
C VAL A 108 9.45 -8.39 -0.24
N LEU A 109 8.62 -8.50 -1.28
CA LEU A 109 8.77 -9.54 -2.31
C LEU A 109 10.11 -9.44 -3.04
N ILE A 110 10.61 -8.23 -3.32
CA ILE A 110 11.93 -8.00 -3.93
C ILE A 110 13.04 -8.41 -2.96
N ILE A 111 12.95 -8.02 -1.68
CA ILE A 111 13.94 -8.38 -0.66
C ILE A 111 14.07 -9.89 -0.52
N VAL A 112 12.95 -10.61 -0.49
CA VAL A 112 12.93 -12.07 -0.36
C VAL A 112 13.52 -12.76 -1.60
N ALA A 113 13.26 -12.22 -2.79
CA ALA A 113 13.64 -12.84 -4.05
C ALA A 113 15.06 -12.50 -4.53
N HIS A 114 15.57 -11.32 -4.18
CA HIS A 114 16.85 -10.84 -4.70
C HIS A 114 18.03 -11.36 -3.85
N PRO A 115 19.15 -11.81 -4.48
CA PRO A 115 20.32 -12.33 -3.76
C PRO A 115 20.92 -11.36 -2.74
N TRP A 116 20.74 -10.06 -2.95
CA TRP A 116 21.19 -9.01 -2.03
C TRP A 116 20.08 -8.53 -1.11
N GLY A 117 18.99 -9.27 -1.02
CA GLY A 117 17.80 -8.90 -0.25
C GLY A 117 18.11 -8.58 1.20
N THR A 118 18.94 -9.39 1.86
CA THR A 118 19.37 -9.14 3.25
C THR A 118 20.09 -7.81 3.40
N ARG A 119 20.98 -7.46 2.45
CA ARG A 119 21.69 -6.17 2.49
C ARG A 119 20.73 -5.01 2.28
N ILE A 120 19.80 -5.14 1.34
CA ILE A 120 18.75 -4.13 1.08
C ILE A 120 17.85 -3.97 2.31
N ALA A 121 17.49 -5.09 2.98
CA ALA A 121 16.69 -5.06 4.19
C ALA A 121 17.42 -4.36 5.35
N ILE A 122 18.71 -4.64 5.54
CA ILE A 122 19.53 -3.99 6.59
C ILE A 122 19.64 -2.49 6.31
N ILE A 123 20.00 -2.11 5.09
CA ILE A 123 20.13 -0.68 4.70
C ILE A 123 18.78 0.04 4.85
N GLY A 124 17.69 -0.57 4.37
CA GLY A 124 16.34 -0.04 4.50
C GLY A 124 15.90 0.07 5.96
N GLY A 125 16.21 -0.93 6.79
CA GLY A 125 15.96 -0.92 8.23
C GLY A 125 16.70 0.23 8.95
N ILE A 126 18.00 0.39 8.66
CA ILE A 126 18.79 1.48 9.23
C ILE A 126 18.25 2.85 8.75
N ALA A 127 17.93 2.98 7.47
CA ALA A 127 17.40 4.22 6.90
C ALA A 127 15.98 4.54 7.39
N SER A 128 15.19 3.56 7.80
CA SER A 128 13.83 3.77 8.30
C SER A 128 13.82 4.52 9.64
N VAL A 129 14.82 4.33 10.49
CA VAL A 129 14.89 4.99 11.81
C VAL A 129 14.94 6.54 11.67
N PRO A 130 15.90 7.14 10.96
CA PRO A 130 15.92 8.58 10.76
C PRO A 130 14.71 9.06 9.95
N ALA A 131 14.20 8.27 8.99
CA ALA A 131 13.01 8.62 8.24
C ALA A 131 11.78 8.75 9.14
N VAL A 132 11.57 7.82 10.08
CA VAL A 132 10.47 7.89 11.06
C VAL A 132 10.62 9.12 11.95
N ILE A 133 11.83 9.43 12.42
CA ILE A 133 12.08 10.61 13.27
C ILE A 133 11.76 11.90 12.49
N ILE A 134 12.22 12.01 11.24
CA ILE A 134 11.95 13.17 10.39
C ILE A 134 10.45 13.29 10.09
N ILE A 135 9.79 12.20 9.72
CA ILE A 135 8.35 12.19 9.43
C ILE A 135 7.58 12.62 10.69
N ARG A 136 7.96 12.11 11.87
CA ARG A 136 7.32 12.48 13.13
C ARG A 136 7.50 13.96 13.44
N SER A 137 8.70 14.52 13.31
CA SER A 137 8.96 15.94 13.59
C SER A 137 8.22 16.87 12.63
N VAL A 138 8.22 16.53 11.32
CA VAL A 138 7.45 17.27 10.31
C VAL A 138 5.95 17.13 10.55
N ALA A 139 5.46 15.94 10.91
CA ALA A 139 4.05 15.71 11.21
C ALA A 139 3.58 16.54 12.43
N VAL A 140 4.39 16.63 13.48
CA VAL A 140 4.07 17.46 14.65
C VAL A 140 3.98 18.95 14.27
N GLN A 141 4.90 19.45 13.46
CA GLN A 141 4.89 20.85 13.00
C GLN A 141 3.67 21.16 12.11
N LEU A 142 3.36 20.28 11.18
CA LEU A 142 2.22 20.44 10.28
C LEU A 142 0.87 20.20 10.94
N ALA A 143 0.79 19.35 11.96
CA ALA A 143 -0.43 19.12 12.74
C ALA A 143 -0.90 20.40 13.47
N GLN A 144 0.04 21.27 13.83
CA GLN A 144 -0.28 22.56 14.45
C GLN A 144 -0.79 23.62 13.47
N SER A 145 -0.58 23.41 12.16
CA SER A 145 -0.84 24.43 11.13
C SER A 145 -1.93 24.06 10.12
N SER A 146 -2.46 22.84 10.12
CA SER A 146 -3.42 22.40 9.09
C SER A 146 -4.61 21.61 9.64
N ASP A 147 -5.80 22.03 9.26
CA ASP A 147 -7.10 21.43 9.62
C ASP A 147 -7.50 20.26 8.71
N SER A 148 -6.53 19.53 8.13
CA SER A 148 -6.83 18.46 7.19
C SER A 148 -7.14 17.12 7.90
N PHE A 149 -8.09 16.35 7.36
CA PHE A 149 -8.53 15.04 7.87
C PHE A 149 -7.36 14.05 8.10
N ARG A 150 -6.32 14.12 7.27
CA ARG A 150 -5.14 13.24 7.39
C ARG A 150 -4.27 13.61 8.58
N TRP A 151 -4.08 14.90 8.82
CA TRP A 151 -3.31 15.41 9.95
C TRP A 151 -4.01 15.14 11.29
N GLY A 152 -5.33 15.24 11.33
CA GLY A 152 -6.09 14.88 12.51
C GLY A 152 -5.93 13.41 12.93
N ARG A 153 -5.69 12.48 11.97
CA ARG A 153 -5.36 11.08 12.33
C ARG A 153 -3.97 10.92 12.92
N ILE A 154 -2.99 11.67 12.42
CA ILE A 154 -1.63 11.66 12.96
C ILE A 154 -1.61 12.27 14.36
N GLN A 155 -2.36 13.34 14.56
CA GLN A 155 -2.52 13.99 15.88
C GLN A 155 -3.19 13.05 16.89
N ALA A 156 -4.27 12.37 16.50
CA ALA A 156 -4.93 11.36 17.31
C ALA A 156 -4.00 10.16 17.64
N TRP A 157 -3.08 9.82 16.77
CA TRP A 157 -2.07 8.79 17.04
C TRP A 157 -0.97 9.26 17.99
N LEU A 158 -0.56 10.52 17.91
CA LEU A 158 0.45 11.09 18.81
C LEU A 158 -0.08 11.36 20.21
N ASN A 159 -1.34 11.84 20.32
CA ASN A 159 -2.01 12.16 21.57
C ASN A 159 -3.43 11.57 21.59
N PRO A 160 -3.60 10.25 21.75
CA PRO A 160 -4.90 9.60 21.67
C PRO A 160 -5.87 10.04 22.78
N GLU A 161 -5.36 10.47 23.93
CA GLU A 161 -6.17 10.92 25.06
C GLU A 161 -6.95 12.21 24.80
N SER A 162 -6.35 13.14 24.04
CA SER A 162 -6.99 14.42 23.68
C SER A 162 -8.16 14.28 22.70
N GLU A 163 -8.24 13.16 21.98
CA GLU A 163 -9.23 12.86 20.94
C GLU A 163 -10.04 11.59 21.24
N SER A 164 -10.21 11.26 22.53
CA SER A 164 -10.79 9.98 22.99
C SER A 164 -12.21 9.70 22.49
N SER A 165 -13.00 10.72 22.19
CA SER A 165 -14.37 10.59 21.65
C SER A 165 -14.48 10.72 20.14
N GLY A 166 -13.37 10.99 19.43
CA GLY A 166 -13.33 11.23 17.99
C GLY A 166 -12.41 10.28 17.22
N LYS A 167 -11.43 10.86 16.52
CA LYS A 167 -10.49 10.13 15.66
C LYS A 167 -9.56 9.21 16.45
N GLY A 168 -9.32 9.48 17.73
CA GLY A 168 -8.53 8.66 18.66
C GLY A 168 -9.29 7.48 19.28
N TYR A 169 -10.61 7.42 19.17
CA TYR A 169 -11.44 6.39 19.81
C TYR A 169 -10.97 4.95 19.50
N GLN A 170 -10.67 4.65 18.22
CA GLN A 170 -10.21 3.31 17.84
C GLN A 170 -8.84 2.97 18.47
N ILE A 171 -7.96 3.96 18.59
CA ILE A 171 -6.63 3.78 19.20
C ILE A 171 -6.77 3.53 20.70
N MET A 172 -7.63 4.31 21.38
CA MET A 172 -7.91 4.13 22.80
C MET A 172 -8.54 2.77 23.10
N GLN A 173 -9.52 2.32 22.29
CA GLN A 173 -10.10 0.99 22.42
C GLN A 173 -9.07 -0.13 22.20
N GLY A 174 -8.14 0.05 21.27
CA GLY A 174 -7.03 -0.88 21.08
C GLY A 174 -6.07 -0.93 22.28
N LEU A 175 -5.79 0.21 22.93
CA LEU A 175 -4.97 0.28 24.13
C LEU A 175 -5.66 -0.33 25.36
N TYR A 176 -6.97 -0.17 25.48
CA TYR A 176 -7.73 -0.79 26.58
C TYR A 176 -7.91 -2.31 26.43
N ALA A 177 -7.71 -2.85 25.21
CA ALA A 177 -7.82 -4.28 24.93
C ALA A 177 -6.52 -5.06 25.18
N LEU A 178 -5.39 -4.37 25.46
CA LEU A 178 -4.09 -4.94 25.79
C LEU A 178 -3.91 -5.06 27.30
#